data_1429a6a7c6c2efbad2175770f72de795
#
_entry.id   1429a6a7c6c2efbad2175770f72de795
#
_cell.length_a   1.000
_cell.length_b   1.000
_cell.length_c   1.000
_cell.angle_alpha   90.00
_cell.angle_beta   90.00
_cell.angle_gamma   90.00
#
_symmetry.space_group_name_H-M   'P 1'
#
loop_
_entity.id
_entity.type
_entity.pdbx_description
1 polymer ?
#
loop_
_entity_poly.entity_id
_entity_poly.type
_entity_poly.pdbx_seq_one_letter_code
_entity_poly.pdbx_strand_id
1 'polypeptide(L)'
;HIIGDIFDRGPRADRIMDELMAHAHVDIEWGNHDISWMGAAAGCPALIANVLRIALSYNSYDVLEDGYGLNLRPLSVFATEVYGDDPCERFLPHTLDDVVFDHVDAALTARMHKAIAVIQCKLEGQLLRAHPEYGMDGRRIFERCDFRRGTVMLDGVEYPLADTHFPTVDPDDPLA
;
A
#
# COMPACT_ATOMS: atom_id res chain seq x y z
N HIS A 1 -11.03 24.24 12.41
CA HIS A 1 -11.40 23.53 11.18
C HIS A 1 -10.16 22.91 10.56
N ILE A 2 -10.18 21.60 10.35
CA ILE A 2 -9.12 20.82 9.69
C ILE A 2 -9.66 20.41 8.31
N ILE A 3 -8.88 20.67 7.27
CA ILE A 3 -9.29 20.44 5.88
C ILE A 3 -8.84 19.08 5.32
N GLY A 4 -8.58 18.10 6.19
CA GLY A 4 -8.28 16.74 5.83
C GLY A 4 -6.81 16.43 5.54
N ASP A 5 -6.57 15.20 5.08
CA ASP A 5 -5.27 14.60 4.80
C ASP A 5 -4.32 14.64 6.01
N ILE A 6 -4.88 14.39 7.22
CA ILE A 6 -4.10 14.22 8.46
C ILE A 6 -3.15 13.03 8.31
N PHE A 7 -3.62 11.99 7.65
CA PHE A 7 -2.90 10.74 7.40
C PHE A 7 -2.21 10.68 6.03
N ASP A 8 -1.84 11.81 5.44
CA ASP A 8 -1.01 11.81 4.24
C ASP A 8 0.41 11.32 4.59
N ARG A 9 1.43 11.78 3.98
CA ARG A 9 2.81 11.25 4.06
C ARG A 9 3.64 11.83 5.20
N GLY A 10 3.06 12.71 6.00
CA GLY A 10 3.73 13.33 7.15
C GLY A 10 3.94 12.35 8.32
N PRO A 11 4.94 12.61 9.19
CA PRO A 11 5.19 11.81 10.36
C PRO A 11 4.16 12.11 11.47
N ARG A 12 3.93 11.13 12.33
CA ARG A 12 3.21 11.27 13.61
C ARG A 12 1.77 11.80 13.50
N ALA A 13 1.00 11.33 12.50
CA ALA A 13 -0.43 11.58 12.41
C ALA A 13 -1.21 11.13 13.67
N ASP A 14 -0.72 10.11 14.37
CA ASP A 14 -1.21 9.63 15.66
C ASP A 14 -1.27 10.76 16.70
N ARG A 15 -0.19 11.54 16.85
CA ARG A 15 -0.14 12.68 17.80
C ARG A 15 -1.08 13.81 17.41
N ILE A 16 -1.22 14.07 16.11
CA ILE A 16 -2.18 15.08 15.63
C ILE A 16 -3.60 14.64 16.02
N MET A 17 -3.94 13.36 15.83
CA MET A 17 -5.25 12.84 16.22
C MET A 17 -5.48 12.91 17.73
N ASP A 18 -4.48 12.59 18.56
CA ASP A 18 -4.59 12.70 20.01
C ASP A 18 -4.88 14.13 20.45
N GLU A 19 -4.19 15.13 19.88
CA GLU A 19 -4.43 16.54 20.16
C GLU A 19 -5.83 16.99 19.70
N LEU A 20 -6.26 16.56 18.50
CA LEU A 20 -7.60 16.88 17.99
C LEU A 20 -8.71 16.24 18.84
N MET A 21 -8.54 15.01 19.32
CA MET A 21 -9.50 14.33 20.20
C MET A 21 -9.58 15.01 21.60
N ALA A 22 -8.50 15.63 22.06
CA ALA A 22 -8.48 16.39 23.30
C ALA A 22 -9.15 17.76 23.19
N HIS A 23 -9.42 18.24 21.97
CA HIS A 23 -9.98 19.57 21.73
C HIS A 23 -11.51 19.56 21.78
N ALA A 24 -12.14 20.52 22.48
CA ALA A 24 -13.58 20.56 22.70
C ALA A 24 -14.40 20.88 21.45
N HIS A 25 -13.83 21.58 20.48
CA HIS A 25 -14.53 22.06 19.28
C HIS A 25 -13.63 21.88 18.06
N VAL A 26 -13.78 20.77 17.37
CA VAL A 26 -13.04 20.45 16.15
C VAL A 26 -14.02 19.98 15.09
N ASP A 27 -13.91 20.56 13.89
CA ASP A 27 -14.54 20.06 12.68
C ASP A 27 -13.44 19.56 11.75
N ILE A 28 -13.61 18.35 11.22
CA ILE A 28 -12.67 17.71 10.30
C ILE A 28 -13.41 17.40 9.00
N GLU A 29 -12.92 17.93 7.89
CA GLU A 29 -13.26 17.47 6.54
C GLU A 29 -12.28 16.34 6.15
N TRP A 30 -12.72 15.39 5.36
CA TRP A 30 -11.89 14.22 5.04
C TRP A 30 -11.12 14.43 3.74
N GLY A 31 -9.82 14.20 3.79
CA GLY A 31 -9.03 14.00 2.60
C GLY A 31 -9.11 12.55 2.10
N ASN A 32 -8.55 12.29 0.93
CA ASN A 32 -8.54 10.93 0.37
C ASN A 32 -7.69 9.95 1.17
N HIS A 33 -6.62 10.43 1.83
CA HIS A 33 -5.81 9.61 2.72
C HIS A 33 -6.59 9.23 3.98
N ASP A 34 -7.32 10.17 4.58
CA ASP A 34 -8.15 9.91 5.76
C ASP A 34 -9.23 8.86 5.49
N ILE A 35 -9.89 8.92 4.31
CA ILE A 35 -10.88 7.92 3.89
C ILE A 35 -10.23 6.53 3.79
N SER A 36 -9.00 6.43 3.27
CA SER A 36 -8.28 5.17 3.19
C SER A 36 -8.02 4.58 4.58
N TRP A 37 -7.62 5.41 5.54
CA TRP A 37 -7.42 5.00 6.92
C TRP A 37 -8.73 4.63 7.63
N MET A 38 -9.81 5.39 7.41
CA MET A 38 -11.14 5.06 7.94
C MET A 38 -11.62 3.69 7.44
N GLY A 39 -11.45 3.42 6.15
CA GLY A 39 -11.82 2.13 5.57
C GLY A 39 -10.93 0.98 6.05
N ALA A 40 -9.64 1.23 6.29
CA ALA A 40 -8.74 0.27 6.90
C ALA A 40 -9.16 -0.04 8.34
N ALA A 41 -9.47 0.98 9.14
CA ALA A 41 -9.98 0.83 10.50
C ALA A 41 -11.34 0.10 10.55
N ALA A 42 -12.17 0.25 9.52
CA ALA A 42 -13.41 -0.50 9.35
C ALA A 42 -13.21 -1.96 8.89
N GLY A 43 -11.96 -2.39 8.66
CA GLY A 43 -11.62 -3.77 8.32
C GLY A 43 -11.68 -4.10 6.82
N CYS A 44 -11.67 -3.11 5.92
CA CYS A 44 -11.58 -3.36 4.48
C CYS A 44 -10.17 -3.83 4.09
N PRO A 45 -9.97 -5.10 3.67
CA PRO A 45 -8.62 -5.64 3.41
C PRO A 45 -7.85 -4.87 2.33
N ALA A 46 -8.52 -4.43 1.26
CA ALA A 46 -7.89 -3.66 0.20
C ALA A 46 -7.39 -2.29 0.70
N LEU A 47 -8.14 -1.63 1.60
CA LEU A 47 -7.72 -0.37 2.20
C LEU A 47 -6.65 -0.54 3.28
N ILE A 48 -6.66 -1.64 4.03
CA ILE A 48 -5.54 -2.01 4.92
C ILE A 48 -4.26 -2.14 4.08
N ALA A 49 -4.29 -2.90 2.99
CA ALA A 49 -3.13 -3.05 2.11
C ALA A 49 -2.69 -1.71 1.48
N ASN A 50 -3.64 -0.84 1.12
CA ASN A 50 -3.36 0.49 0.59
C ASN A 50 -2.63 1.37 1.61
N VAL A 51 -3.11 1.43 2.85
CA VAL A 51 -2.47 2.21 3.94
C VAL A 51 -1.05 1.71 4.18
N LEU A 52 -0.85 0.39 4.31
CA LEU A 52 0.47 -0.22 4.50
C LEU A 52 1.40 0.11 3.33
N ARG A 53 0.93 -0.01 2.09
CA ARG A 53 1.72 0.29 0.90
C ARG A 53 2.17 1.76 0.86
N ILE A 54 1.27 2.68 1.15
CA ILE A 54 1.59 4.12 1.17
C ILE A 54 2.60 4.40 2.27
N ALA A 55 2.39 3.88 3.48
CA ALA A 55 3.30 4.07 4.60
C ALA A 55 4.73 3.58 4.27
N LEU A 56 4.87 2.41 3.65
CA LEU A 56 6.18 1.87 3.23
C LEU A 56 6.79 2.67 2.07
N SER A 57 5.95 3.12 1.11
CA SER A 57 6.41 3.91 -0.04
C SER A 57 7.02 5.25 0.37
N TYR A 58 6.54 5.86 1.46
CA TYR A 58 6.98 7.17 1.94
C TYR A 58 7.74 7.12 3.27
N ASN A 59 8.14 5.93 3.72
CA ASN A 59 8.87 5.73 4.98
C ASN A 59 8.18 6.36 6.20
N SER A 60 6.85 6.26 6.27
CA SER A 60 6.03 6.79 7.37
C SER A 60 5.32 5.70 8.17
N TYR A 61 5.85 4.48 8.17
CA TYR A 61 5.23 3.34 8.86
C TYR A 61 5.48 3.33 10.38
N ASP A 62 6.34 4.21 10.90
CA ASP A 62 6.47 4.52 12.32
C ASP A 62 5.13 4.92 12.96
N VAL A 63 4.26 5.61 12.21
CA VAL A 63 2.88 5.89 12.65
C VAL A 63 2.13 4.61 12.96
N LEU A 64 2.32 3.56 12.16
CA LEU A 64 1.66 2.27 12.36
C LEU A 64 2.26 1.51 13.54
N GLU A 65 3.58 1.43 13.64
CA GLU A 65 4.28 0.65 14.67
C GLU A 65 4.30 1.39 16.00
N ASP A 66 4.83 2.60 16.05
CA ASP A 66 5.00 3.38 17.28
C ASP A 66 3.73 4.13 17.69
N GLY A 67 2.98 4.63 16.71
CA GLY A 67 1.75 5.38 16.97
C GLY A 67 0.58 4.48 17.37
N TYR A 68 0.35 3.40 16.62
CA TYR A 68 -0.81 2.52 16.82
C TYR A 68 -0.44 1.12 17.31
N GLY A 69 0.83 0.81 17.53
CA GLY A 69 1.29 -0.47 18.06
C GLY A 69 1.06 -1.66 17.12
N LEU A 70 0.96 -1.41 15.81
CA LEU A 70 0.78 -2.46 14.82
C LEU A 70 2.11 -3.19 14.56
N ASN A 71 2.05 -4.52 14.53
CA ASN A 71 3.24 -5.34 14.32
C ASN A 71 3.43 -5.68 12.84
N LEU A 72 4.40 -5.06 12.17
CA LEU A 72 4.73 -5.32 10.77
C LEU A 72 5.70 -6.49 10.55
N ARG A 73 6.17 -7.16 11.62
CA ARG A 73 7.08 -8.31 11.52
C ARG A 73 6.56 -9.44 10.61
N PRO A 74 5.26 -9.83 10.62
CA PRO A 74 4.77 -10.84 9.69
C PRO A 74 4.99 -10.47 8.23
N LEU A 75 4.79 -9.19 7.87
CA LEU A 75 5.04 -8.69 6.51
C LEU A 75 6.53 -8.70 6.19
N SER A 76 7.41 -8.30 7.12
CA SER A 76 8.85 -8.30 6.89
C SER A 76 9.42 -9.71 6.70
N VAL A 77 8.94 -10.70 7.47
CA VAL A 77 9.31 -12.10 7.32
C VAL A 77 8.86 -12.62 5.94
N PHE A 78 7.58 -12.44 5.61
CA PHE A 78 7.04 -12.84 4.31
C PHE A 78 7.80 -12.21 3.14
N ALA A 79 8.06 -10.91 3.21
CA ALA A 79 8.79 -10.19 2.17
C ALA A 79 10.23 -10.70 2.00
N THR A 80 10.89 -11.06 3.11
CA THR A 80 12.25 -11.62 3.09
C THR A 80 12.26 -13.03 2.49
N GLU A 81 11.28 -13.86 2.83
CA GLU A 81 11.17 -15.23 2.31
C GLU A 81 10.85 -15.23 0.80
N VAL A 82 9.97 -14.34 0.35
CA VAL A 82 9.46 -14.32 -1.04
C VAL A 82 10.38 -13.52 -1.98
N TYR A 83 10.93 -12.41 -1.52
CA TYR A 83 11.69 -11.45 -2.32
C TYR A 83 13.15 -11.29 -1.85
N GLY A 84 13.68 -12.26 -1.10
CA GLY A 84 15.06 -12.19 -0.53
C GLY A 84 16.14 -11.90 -1.55
N ASP A 85 16.03 -12.51 -2.74
CA ASP A 85 16.99 -12.38 -3.84
C ASP A 85 16.60 -11.29 -4.87
N ASP A 86 15.47 -10.59 -4.64
CA ASP A 86 15.00 -9.52 -5.52
C ASP A 86 15.50 -8.17 -5.00
N PRO A 87 16.19 -7.36 -5.81
CA PRO A 87 16.64 -6.04 -5.41
C PRO A 87 15.49 -5.05 -5.15
N CYS A 88 14.29 -5.30 -5.68
CA CYS A 88 13.09 -4.47 -5.52
C CYS A 88 13.34 -2.98 -5.77
N GLU A 89 14.22 -2.60 -6.69
CA GLU A 89 14.69 -1.22 -6.91
C GLU A 89 13.55 -0.21 -7.17
N ARG A 90 12.46 -0.68 -7.83
CA ARG A 90 11.30 0.16 -8.16
C ARG A 90 10.40 0.43 -6.95
N PHE A 91 10.64 -0.24 -5.84
CA PHE A 91 9.87 -0.16 -4.61
C PHE A 91 10.64 0.50 -3.47
N LEU A 92 11.81 1.08 -3.78
CA LEU A 92 12.55 1.87 -2.79
C LEU A 92 11.69 3.01 -2.27
N PRO A 93 11.79 3.36 -0.97
CA PRO A 93 11.07 4.48 -0.40
C PRO A 93 11.40 5.80 -1.11
N HIS A 94 10.40 6.63 -1.32
CA HIS A 94 10.57 7.94 -1.95
C HIS A 94 11.19 8.99 -1.01
N THR A 95 11.07 8.79 0.29
CA THR A 95 11.57 9.71 1.31
C THR A 95 12.57 8.97 2.19
N LEU A 96 13.81 9.44 2.19
CA LEU A 96 14.93 8.93 2.99
C LEU A 96 15.58 10.08 3.77
N ASP A 97 14.78 11.04 4.27
CA ASP A 97 15.27 12.15 5.07
C ASP A 97 15.35 11.72 6.54
N ASP A 98 16.55 11.39 6.98
CA ASP A 98 16.85 10.94 8.36
C ASP A 98 16.61 12.02 9.44
N VAL A 99 16.36 13.26 9.05
CA VAL A 99 16.00 14.35 9.97
C VAL A 99 14.50 14.30 10.34
N VAL A 100 13.66 13.82 9.39
CA VAL A 100 12.22 13.80 9.54
C VAL A 100 11.70 12.38 9.85
N PHE A 101 12.37 11.36 9.31
CA PHE A 101 11.97 9.96 9.43
C PHE A 101 13.08 9.14 10.07
N ASP A 102 12.70 8.08 10.80
CA ASP A 102 13.65 7.15 11.39
C ASP A 102 14.49 6.44 10.32
N HIS A 103 15.73 6.08 10.70
CA HIS A 103 16.62 5.32 9.82
C HIS A 103 16.02 3.93 9.53
N VAL A 104 15.92 3.57 8.24
CA VAL A 104 15.33 2.32 7.81
C VAL A 104 16.31 1.48 6.99
N ASP A 105 16.12 0.15 7.03
CA ASP A 105 16.70 -0.74 6.03
C ASP A 105 15.92 -0.58 4.71
N ALA A 106 16.44 0.25 3.82
CA ALA A 106 15.79 0.55 2.54
C ALA A 106 15.55 -0.71 1.67
N ALA A 107 16.43 -1.72 1.77
CA ALA A 107 16.27 -2.95 1.02
C ALA A 107 15.13 -3.80 1.57
N LEU A 108 15.01 -3.91 2.89
CA LEU A 108 13.89 -4.60 3.54
C LEU A 108 12.58 -3.85 3.28
N THR A 109 12.57 -2.54 3.41
CA THR A 109 11.40 -1.69 3.14
C THR A 109 10.92 -1.85 1.70
N ALA A 110 11.84 -1.89 0.72
CA ALA A 110 11.51 -2.12 -0.68
C ALA A 110 10.85 -3.49 -0.91
N ARG A 111 11.36 -4.56 -0.28
CA ARG A 111 10.74 -5.90 -0.34
C ARG A 111 9.35 -5.94 0.29
N MET A 112 9.18 -5.31 1.45
CA MET A 112 7.89 -5.18 2.12
C MET A 112 6.90 -4.36 1.26
N HIS A 113 7.36 -3.28 0.64
CA HIS A 113 6.57 -2.46 -0.26
C HIS A 113 6.11 -3.26 -1.49
N LYS A 114 7.01 -4.02 -2.13
CA LYS A 114 6.64 -4.91 -3.24
C LYS A 114 5.62 -5.96 -2.81
N ALA A 115 5.86 -6.62 -1.68
CA ALA A 115 4.96 -7.64 -1.14
C ALA A 115 3.55 -7.10 -0.94
N ILE A 116 3.42 -5.97 -0.24
CA ILE A 116 2.10 -5.39 0.03
C ILE A 116 1.44 -4.79 -1.22
N ALA A 117 2.21 -4.29 -2.19
CA ALA A 117 1.68 -3.82 -3.47
C ALA A 117 1.03 -4.96 -4.28
N VAL A 118 1.66 -6.13 -4.30
CA VAL A 118 1.10 -7.33 -4.94
C VAL A 118 -0.18 -7.77 -4.21
N ILE A 119 -0.17 -7.82 -2.88
CA ILE A 119 -1.35 -8.15 -2.07
C ILE A 119 -2.48 -7.14 -2.32
N GLN A 120 -2.18 -5.85 -2.36
CA GLN A 120 -3.17 -4.82 -2.66
C GLN A 120 -3.81 -5.03 -4.03
N CYS A 121 -3.02 -5.25 -5.08
CA CYS A 121 -3.54 -5.49 -6.43
C CYS A 121 -4.47 -6.70 -6.50
N LYS A 122 -4.15 -7.78 -5.78
CA LYS A 122 -5.03 -8.95 -5.66
C LYS A 122 -6.34 -8.61 -4.96
N LEU A 123 -6.26 -7.99 -3.78
CA LEU A 123 -7.43 -7.64 -2.97
C LEU A 123 -8.35 -6.64 -3.66
N GLU A 124 -7.79 -5.61 -4.32
CA GLU A 124 -8.57 -4.67 -5.12
C GLU A 124 -9.24 -5.38 -6.31
N GLY A 125 -8.51 -6.23 -7.02
CA GLY A 125 -9.05 -7.01 -8.12
C GLY A 125 -10.19 -7.93 -7.69
N GLN A 126 -10.03 -8.64 -6.56
CA GLN A 126 -11.08 -9.48 -5.96
C GLN A 126 -12.31 -8.66 -5.58
N LEU A 127 -12.11 -7.50 -4.93
CA LEU A 127 -13.19 -6.59 -4.55
C LEU A 127 -13.97 -6.13 -5.79
N LEU A 128 -13.29 -5.68 -6.83
CA LEU A 128 -13.91 -5.21 -8.06
C LEU A 128 -14.58 -6.34 -8.86
N ARG A 129 -14.04 -7.56 -8.81
CA ARG A 129 -14.66 -8.76 -9.40
C ARG A 129 -15.98 -9.10 -8.69
N ALA A 130 -16.04 -8.91 -7.36
CA ALA A 130 -17.24 -9.15 -6.56
C ALA A 130 -18.29 -8.04 -6.71
N HIS A 131 -17.89 -6.83 -7.13
CA HIS A 131 -18.73 -5.64 -7.23
C HIS A 131 -18.70 -5.00 -8.62
N PRO A 132 -19.22 -5.69 -9.66
CA PRO A 132 -19.20 -5.18 -11.03
C PRO A 132 -20.01 -3.89 -11.18
N GLU A 133 -20.97 -3.62 -10.28
CA GLU A 133 -21.76 -2.40 -10.23
C GLU A 133 -20.94 -1.11 -10.02
N TYR A 134 -19.68 -1.24 -9.56
CA TYR A 134 -18.78 -0.09 -9.43
C TYR A 134 -18.28 0.44 -10.78
N GLY A 135 -18.40 -0.35 -11.86
CA GLY A 135 -17.99 0.05 -13.21
C GLY A 135 -16.46 0.30 -13.32
N MET A 136 -15.66 -0.37 -12.49
CA MET A 136 -14.22 -0.13 -12.38
C MET A 136 -13.36 -1.27 -12.94
N ASP A 137 -13.88 -2.05 -13.89
CA ASP A 137 -13.18 -3.22 -14.47
C ASP A 137 -11.78 -2.89 -15.00
N GLY A 138 -11.60 -1.68 -15.54
CA GLY A 138 -10.30 -1.20 -16.03
C GLY A 138 -9.21 -1.12 -14.96
N ARG A 139 -9.57 -1.15 -13.67
CA ARG A 139 -8.63 -1.13 -12.54
C ARG A 139 -8.20 -2.51 -12.05
N ARG A 140 -8.77 -3.59 -12.58
CA ARG A 140 -8.31 -4.95 -12.29
C ARG A 140 -7.03 -5.25 -13.08
N ILE A 141 -5.94 -4.56 -12.69
CA ILE A 141 -4.72 -4.50 -13.50
C ILE A 141 -4.05 -5.87 -13.67
N PHE A 142 -4.10 -6.74 -12.65
CA PHE A 142 -3.48 -8.06 -12.71
C PHE A 142 -4.16 -8.99 -13.71
N GLU A 143 -5.45 -8.86 -13.96
CA GLU A 143 -6.16 -9.60 -15.01
C GLU A 143 -5.78 -9.14 -16.43
N ARG A 144 -5.13 -7.98 -16.55
CA ARG A 144 -4.63 -7.44 -17.82
C ARG A 144 -3.17 -7.79 -18.08
N CYS A 145 -2.50 -8.44 -17.12
CA CYS A 145 -1.11 -8.86 -17.22
C CYS A 145 -1.03 -10.32 -17.69
N ASP A 146 -0.12 -10.59 -18.62
CA ASP A 146 0.38 -11.92 -18.91
C ASP A 146 1.71 -12.12 -18.17
N PHE A 147 1.63 -12.75 -17.01
CA PHE A 147 2.82 -12.98 -16.15
C PHE A 147 3.78 -14.03 -16.74
N ARG A 148 3.34 -14.89 -17.70
CA ARG A 148 4.23 -15.81 -18.39
C ARG A 148 5.03 -15.13 -19.48
N ARG A 149 4.42 -14.18 -20.18
CA ARG A 149 5.07 -13.39 -21.25
C ARG A 149 5.74 -12.12 -20.72
N GLY A 150 5.42 -11.71 -19.49
CA GLY A 150 5.91 -10.47 -18.89
C GLY A 150 5.36 -9.22 -19.59
N THR A 151 4.05 -9.23 -19.92
CA THR A 151 3.40 -8.11 -20.62
C THR A 151 2.11 -7.69 -19.95
N VAL A 152 1.64 -6.47 -20.24
CA VAL A 152 0.35 -5.93 -19.80
C VAL A 152 -0.38 -5.30 -20.97
N MET A 153 -1.70 -5.54 -21.04
CA MET A 153 -2.58 -4.94 -22.05
C MET A 153 -3.21 -3.66 -21.50
N LEU A 154 -2.87 -2.50 -22.07
CA LEU A 154 -3.45 -1.21 -21.72
C LEU A 154 -4.03 -0.55 -22.97
N ASP A 155 -5.31 -0.23 -22.94
CA ASP A 155 -6.05 0.42 -24.03
C ASP A 155 -5.85 -0.21 -25.43
N GLY A 156 -5.79 -1.55 -25.43
CA GLY A 156 -5.60 -2.35 -26.67
C GLY A 156 -4.14 -2.43 -27.16
N VAL A 157 -3.20 -1.90 -26.39
CA VAL A 157 -1.76 -1.95 -26.70
C VAL A 157 -1.04 -2.83 -25.68
N GLU A 158 -0.18 -3.71 -26.15
CA GLU A 158 0.65 -4.57 -25.29
C GLU A 158 1.96 -3.86 -24.95
N TYR A 159 2.27 -3.80 -23.64
CA TYR A 159 3.50 -3.22 -23.11
C TYR A 159 4.27 -4.27 -22.31
N PRO A 160 5.61 -4.25 -22.31
CA PRO A 160 6.40 -5.10 -21.44
C PRO A 160 6.25 -4.66 -19.98
N LEU A 161 6.17 -5.63 -19.08
CA LEU A 161 6.27 -5.37 -17.64
C LEU A 161 7.71 -4.96 -17.31
N ALA A 162 7.83 -3.92 -16.52
CA ALA A 162 9.14 -3.43 -16.09
C ALA A 162 9.76 -4.31 -14.97
N ASP A 163 8.94 -5.09 -14.31
CA ASP A 163 9.29 -6.10 -13.30
C ASP A 163 8.51 -7.36 -13.64
N THR A 164 9.17 -8.51 -13.66
CA THR A 164 8.57 -9.81 -14.02
C THR A 164 8.69 -10.84 -12.89
N HIS A 165 9.28 -10.46 -11.76
CA HIS A 165 9.47 -11.35 -10.63
C HIS A 165 8.29 -11.26 -9.66
N PHE A 166 7.25 -12.06 -9.90
CA PHE A 166 6.03 -12.14 -9.10
C PHE A 166 5.75 -13.57 -8.63
N PRO A 167 6.57 -14.15 -7.71
CA PRO A 167 6.51 -15.57 -7.35
C PRO A 167 5.21 -15.97 -6.66
N THR A 168 4.45 -15.03 -6.11
CA THR A 168 3.17 -15.28 -5.44
C THR A 168 1.95 -15.07 -6.34
N VAL A 169 2.16 -14.77 -7.62
CA VAL A 169 1.05 -14.59 -8.57
C VAL A 169 0.89 -15.85 -9.40
N ASP A 170 -0.29 -16.47 -9.33
CA ASP A 170 -0.66 -17.56 -10.24
C ASP A 170 -0.99 -16.96 -11.61
N PRO A 171 -0.26 -17.34 -12.69
CA PRO A 171 -0.55 -16.84 -14.03
C PRO A 171 -1.93 -17.24 -14.58
N ASP A 172 -2.54 -18.28 -14.04
CA ASP A 172 -3.87 -18.78 -14.49
C ASP A 172 -5.01 -18.12 -13.70
N ASP A 173 -4.77 -17.67 -12.47
CA ASP A 173 -5.68 -16.82 -11.69
C ASP A 173 -4.87 -15.74 -10.91
N PRO A 174 -4.53 -14.64 -11.58
CA PRO A 174 -3.65 -13.63 -10.98
C PRO A 174 -4.21 -12.97 -9.72
N LEU A 175 -5.49 -13.15 -9.42
CA LEU A 175 -6.15 -12.61 -8.24
C LEU A 175 -6.26 -13.62 -7.08
N ALA A 176 -5.89 -14.89 -7.30
CA ALA A 176 -5.89 -15.91 -6.25
C ALA A 176 -4.86 -15.63 -5.13
#